data_0a31027306d44ba2784e7079c6b717e5
#
_entry.id   0a31027306d44ba2784e7079c6b717e5
#
_cell.length_a   1.000
_cell.length_b   1.000
_cell.length_c   1.000
_cell.angle_alpha   90.00
_cell.angle_beta   90.00
_cell.angle_gamma   90.00
#
_symmetry.space_group_name_H-M   'P 1'
#
loop_
_entity.id
_entity.type
_entity.pdbx_description
1 polymer ?
#
loop_
_entity_poly.entity_id
_entity_poly.type
_entity_poly.pdbx_seq_one_letter_code
_entity_poly.pdbx_strand_id
1 'polypeptide(L)'
;MKTAIKNRVTYDKTHSLFDVVNTLVNGEHLGHSVLIPNICNIKSPNFSNGFASTLAQYFPAALDGYKVLSNNERKLGYCQILQAGTCKNKQYSHKIYIANMMCQIGFNSKTNRNRNINYAAMAACLNKINHFINNHVPKESACEIRTHKYLVNYIGADSRFVAYLLEDTFNSTNVVVHLN
;
A
#
# COMPACT_ATOMS: atom_id res chain seq x y z
N MET A 1 -14.09 -19.64 -24.37
CA MET A 1 -13.03 -18.65 -24.64
C MET A 1 -12.29 -18.40 -23.33
N LYS A 2 -11.03 -18.83 -23.20
CA LYS A 2 -10.20 -18.48 -22.05
C LYS A 2 -9.72 -17.06 -22.25
N THR A 3 -10.28 -16.11 -21.49
CA THR A 3 -9.79 -14.73 -21.44
C THR A 3 -8.34 -14.80 -20.94
N ALA A 4 -7.42 -14.30 -21.74
CA ALA A 4 -6.00 -14.20 -21.34
C ALA A 4 -5.93 -13.45 -20.00
N ILE A 5 -5.31 -14.07 -19.02
CA ILE A 5 -5.01 -13.45 -17.72
C ILE A 5 -4.07 -12.29 -18.04
N LYS A 6 -4.60 -11.09 -18.08
CA LYS A 6 -3.80 -9.87 -18.20
C LYS A 6 -2.94 -9.77 -16.93
N ASN A 7 -1.62 -9.66 -17.08
CA ASN A 7 -0.72 -9.39 -15.95
C ASN A 7 -1.28 -8.18 -15.18
N ARG A 8 -1.71 -8.43 -13.95
CA ARG A 8 -2.36 -7.40 -13.12
C ARG A 8 -1.35 -6.56 -12.35
N VAL A 9 -0.11 -7.00 -12.28
CA VAL A 9 1.00 -6.23 -11.74
C VAL A 9 1.71 -5.54 -12.89
N THR A 10 1.68 -4.22 -12.90
CA THR A 10 2.34 -3.39 -13.91
C THR A 10 3.43 -2.57 -13.27
N TYR A 11 4.53 -2.40 -14.01
CA TYR A 11 5.62 -1.50 -13.61
C TYR A 11 5.43 -0.17 -14.32
N ASP A 12 5.06 0.86 -13.57
CA ASP A 12 5.01 2.21 -14.08
C ASP A 12 6.41 2.85 -13.97
N LYS A 13 7.06 3.03 -15.11
CA LYS A 13 8.40 3.64 -15.20
C LYS A 13 8.35 5.14 -15.45
N THR A 14 7.18 5.69 -15.70
CA THR A 14 6.99 7.08 -16.14
C THR A 14 6.62 8.01 -14.99
N HIS A 15 5.94 7.50 -13.98
CA HIS A 15 5.48 8.30 -12.85
C HIS A 15 6.02 7.72 -11.54
N SER A 16 6.56 8.57 -10.69
CA SER A 16 6.82 8.18 -9.31
C SER A 16 5.50 8.08 -8.54
N LEU A 17 5.46 7.30 -7.46
CA LEU A 17 4.29 7.29 -6.60
C LEU A 17 3.94 8.70 -6.07
N PHE A 18 4.95 9.55 -5.87
CA PHE A 18 4.72 10.92 -5.41
C PHE A 18 4.10 11.81 -6.48
N ASP A 19 4.36 11.57 -7.77
CA ASP A 19 3.65 12.27 -8.85
C ASP A 19 2.17 11.89 -8.83
N VAL A 20 1.87 10.60 -8.63
CA VAL A 20 0.49 10.13 -8.45
C VAL A 20 -0.16 10.73 -7.22
N VAL A 21 0.56 10.79 -6.09
CA VAL A 21 0.08 11.42 -4.85
C VAL A 21 -0.20 12.91 -5.06
N ASN A 22 0.68 13.65 -5.74
CA ASN A 22 0.47 15.06 -6.06
C ASN A 22 -0.78 15.26 -6.93
N THR A 23 -0.96 14.44 -7.94
CA THR A 23 -2.16 14.43 -8.80
C THR A 23 -3.42 14.24 -7.96
N LEU A 24 -3.41 13.27 -7.05
CA LEU A 24 -4.54 12.99 -6.17
C LEU A 24 -4.84 14.13 -5.19
N VAL A 25 -3.80 14.73 -4.59
CA VAL A 25 -3.94 15.84 -3.63
C VAL A 25 -4.45 17.10 -4.32
N ASN A 26 -4.02 17.35 -5.56
CA ASN A 26 -4.48 18.47 -6.37
C ASN A 26 -5.91 18.29 -6.92
N GLY A 27 -6.56 17.17 -6.60
CA GLY A 27 -7.93 16.90 -7.02
C GLY A 27 -8.08 16.47 -8.46
N GLU A 28 -6.99 16.14 -9.12
CA GLU A 28 -7.02 15.55 -10.45
C GLU A 28 -7.61 14.15 -10.39
N HIS A 29 -8.46 13.86 -11.35
CA HIS A 29 -9.28 12.66 -11.33
C HIS A 29 -8.60 11.50 -12.05
N LEU A 30 -8.42 10.39 -11.34
CA LEU A 30 -7.90 9.15 -11.93
C LEU A 30 -8.99 8.19 -12.43
N GLY A 31 -10.27 8.51 -12.26
CA GLY A 31 -11.38 7.64 -12.67
C GLY A 31 -11.68 6.46 -11.72
N HIS A 32 -10.88 6.29 -10.65
CA HIS A 32 -10.98 5.14 -9.75
C HIS A 32 -10.45 5.49 -8.35
N SER A 33 -10.80 4.66 -7.37
CA SER A 33 -10.23 4.75 -6.02
C SER A 33 -8.78 4.23 -6.01
N VAL A 34 -7.96 4.75 -5.11
CA VAL A 34 -6.56 4.36 -4.97
C VAL A 34 -6.29 3.88 -3.55
N LEU A 35 -5.57 2.77 -3.42
CA LEU A 35 -5.06 2.28 -2.15
C LEU A 35 -3.53 2.25 -2.20
N ILE A 36 -2.91 2.86 -1.19
CA ILE A 36 -1.45 2.96 -1.04
C ILE A 36 -1.01 2.10 0.15
N PRO A 37 -0.34 0.97 -0.09
CA PRO A 37 0.27 0.19 0.97
C PRO A 37 1.47 0.90 1.59
N ASN A 38 1.53 0.94 2.91
CA ASN A 38 2.62 1.50 3.70
C ASN A 38 3.17 0.44 4.66
N ILE A 39 4.41 0.02 4.47
CA ILE A 39 5.06 -0.92 5.38
C ILE A 39 5.45 -0.23 6.67
N CYS A 40 4.93 -0.72 7.78
CA CYS A 40 5.16 -0.21 9.11
C CYS A 40 6.06 -1.13 9.92
N ASN A 41 6.98 -0.51 10.66
CA ASN A 41 7.86 -1.18 11.59
C ASN A 41 7.23 -1.24 12.97
N ILE A 42 6.93 -2.45 13.46
CA ILE A 42 6.25 -2.64 14.75
C ILE A 42 7.05 -2.12 15.97
N LYS A 43 8.35 -1.90 15.80
CA LYS A 43 9.23 -1.33 16.85
C LYS A 43 9.37 0.19 16.79
N SER A 44 8.80 0.84 15.79
CA SER A 44 8.86 2.30 15.63
C SER A 44 7.48 2.91 15.86
N PRO A 45 7.33 3.83 16.81
CA PRO A 45 6.04 4.49 17.06
C PRO A 45 5.71 5.57 16.02
N ASN A 46 6.66 5.93 15.16
CA ASN A 46 6.57 7.06 14.26
C ASN A 46 7.02 6.72 12.85
N PHE A 47 6.49 7.45 11.87
CA PHE A 47 6.98 7.48 10.50
C PHE A 47 8.15 8.47 10.39
N SER A 48 9.30 8.08 10.94
CA SER A 48 10.43 9.00 11.10
C SER A 48 11.22 9.25 9.82
N ASN A 49 11.22 8.31 8.89
CA ASN A 49 12.09 8.37 7.70
C ASN A 49 11.46 7.74 6.45
N GLY A 50 12.01 8.11 5.29
CA GLY A 50 11.73 7.49 4.00
C GLY A 50 10.29 7.66 3.54
N PHE A 51 9.77 6.65 2.85
CA PHE A 51 8.44 6.69 2.24
C PHE A 51 7.32 7.01 3.23
N ALA A 52 7.32 6.39 4.41
CA ALA A 52 6.28 6.61 5.42
C ALA A 52 6.26 8.07 5.91
N SER A 53 7.42 8.70 6.08
CA SER A 53 7.53 10.11 6.46
C SER A 53 6.95 11.02 5.38
N THR A 54 7.30 10.78 4.13
CA THR A 54 6.75 11.56 3.00
C THR A 54 5.25 11.33 2.86
N LEU A 55 4.79 10.09 2.99
CA LEU A 55 3.37 9.76 2.96
C LEU A 55 2.57 10.52 4.03
N ALA A 56 3.15 10.66 5.24
CA ALA A 56 2.52 11.39 6.34
C ALA A 56 2.41 12.91 6.08
N GLN A 57 3.28 13.47 5.24
CA GLN A 57 3.18 14.90 4.85
C GLN A 57 1.98 15.14 3.93
N TYR A 58 1.71 14.22 3.02
CA TYR A 58 0.55 14.30 2.12
C TYR A 58 -0.75 13.83 2.77
N PHE A 59 -0.66 12.82 3.62
CA PHE A 59 -1.80 12.19 4.28
C PHE A 59 -1.55 12.04 5.78
N PRO A 60 -1.66 13.11 6.57
CA PRO A 60 -1.42 13.09 8.03
C PRO A 60 -2.23 12.01 8.75
N ALA A 61 -3.46 11.75 8.29
CA ALA A 61 -4.32 10.71 8.84
C ALA A 61 -3.67 9.31 8.87
N ALA A 62 -2.72 9.03 7.96
CA ALA A 62 -2.00 7.75 7.95
C ALA A 62 -1.12 7.59 9.19
N LEU A 63 -0.43 8.65 9.60
CA LEU A 63 0.41 8.68 10.81
C LEU A 63 -0.43 8.76 12.07
N ASP A 64 -1.46 9.59 12.08
CA ASP A 64 -2.33 9.77 13.26
C ASP A 64 -3.06 8.46 13.58
N GLY A 65 -3.60 7.79 12.56
CA GLY A 65 -4.17 6.46 12.71
C GLY A 65 -3.17 5.44 13.24
N TYR A 66 -1.91 5.48 12.76
CA TYR A 66 -0.86 4.58 13.24
C TYR A 66 -0.49 4.84 14.71
N LYS A 67 -0.41 6.10 15.13
CA LYS A 67 -0.04 6.49 16.50
C LYS A 67 -1.02 6.00 17.55
N VAL A 68 -2.30 5.95 17.22
CA VAL A 68 -3.36 5.51 18.15
C VAL A 68 -3.53 4.00 18.26
N LEU A 69 -2.80 3.21 17.43
CA LEU A 69 -2.84 1.76 17.54
C LEU A 69 -2.32 1.29 18.90
N SER A 70 -3.06 0.39 19.52
CA SER A 70 -2.65 -0.31 20.75
C SER A 70 -1.47 -1.26 20.49
N ASN A 71 -0.81 -1.69 21.55
CA ASN A 71 0.26 -2.70 21.45
C ASN A 71 -0.22 -4.02 20.82
N ASN A 72 -1.49 -4.39 21.04
CA ASN A 72 -2.07 -5.60 20.44
C ASN A 72 -2.30 -5.45 18.93
N GLU A 73 -2.46 -4.25 18.44
CA GLU A 73 -2.62 -3.97 17.02
C GLU A 73 -1.29 -3.75 16.32
N ARG A 74 -0.25 -3.28 17.02
CA ARG A 74 1.11 -3.15 16.49
C ARG A 74 1.85 -4.49 16.47
N LYS A 75 1.23 -5.52 15.94
CA LYS A 75 1.83 -6.85 15.79
C LYS A 75 1.92 -7.25 14.33
N LEU A 76 2.86 -8.12 14.03
CA LEU A 76 3.04 -8.64 12.67
C LEU A 76 1.74 -9.23 12.11
N GLY A 77 1.45 -8.89 10.87
CA GLY A 77 0.25 -9.31 10.15
C GLY A 77 -1.00 -8.46 10.43
N TYR A 78 -0.94 -7.50 11.36
CA TYR A 78 -2.02 -6.51 11.49
C TYR A 78 -1.94 -5.51 10.34
N CYS A 79 -3.09 -5.18 9.78
CA CYS A 79 -3.23 -4.19 8.72
C CYS A 79 -4.34 -3.21 9.10
N GLN A 80 -3.99 -1.95 9.25
CA GLN A 80 -4.95 -0.87 9.42
C GLN A 80 -5.21 -0.24 8.06
N ILE A 81 -6.47 -0.21 7.64
CA ILE A 81 -6.87 0.48 6.40
C ILE A 81 -7.73 1.68 6.79
N LEU A 82 -7.36 2.84 6.31
CA LEU A 82 -8.06 4.09 6.60
C LEU A 82 -8.26 4.92 5.33
N GLN A 83 -9.36 5.66 5.29
CA GLN A 83 -9.59 6.63 4.25
C GLN A 83 -8.80 7.89 4.59
N ALA A 84 -7.82 8.22 3.76
CA ALA A 84 -6.92 9.34 3.97
C ALA A 84 -7.33 10.59 3.18
N GLY A 85 -8.19 10.42 2.16
CA GLY A 85 -8.65 11.53 1.34
C GLY A 85 -9.80 11.14 0.42
N THR A 86 -10.30 12.14 -0.28
CA THR A 86 -11.32 11.98 -1.32
C THR A 86 -10.96 12.88 -2.48
N CYS A 87 -10.84 12.29 -3.66
CA CYS A 87 -10.70 13.01 -4.90
C CYS A 87 -12.09 13.26 -5.48
N LYS A 88 -12.48 14.52 -5.62
CA LYS A 88 -13.82 14.91 -6.12
C LYS A 88 -13.69 15.51 -7.52
N ASN A 89 -14.45 14.97 -8.45
CA ASN A 89 -14.79 15.68 -9.65
C ASN A 89 -16.30 15.97 -9.70
N LYS A 90 -16.76 16.67 -10.73
CA LYS A 90 -18.18 17.06 -10.87
C LYS A 90 -19.14 15.87 -10.90
N GLN A 91 -18.68 14.68 -11.22
CA GLN A 91 -19.52 13.52 -11.49
C GLN A 91 -19.29 12.33 -10.53
N TYR A 92 -18.07 12.19 -9.97
CA TYR A 92 -17.69 11.05 -9.13
C TYR A 92 -16.84 11.47 -7.94
N SER A 93 -16.95 10.70 -6.87
CA SER A 93 -16.11 10.84 -5.68
C SER A 93 -15.31 9.56 -5.50
N HIS A 94 -14.02 9.62 -5.75
CA HIS A 94 -13.11 8.50 -5.52
C HIS A 94 -12.38 8.66 -4.21
N LYS A 95 -12.11 7.56 -3.54
CA LYS A 95 -11.49 7.53 -2.23
C LYS A 95 -10.01 7.19 -2.34
N ILE A 96 -9.23 7.81 -1.48
CA ILE A 96 -7.82 7.50 -1.27
C ILE A 96 -7.72 6.77 0.05
N TYR A 97 -7.20 5.54 0.00
CA TYR A 97 -6.98 4.70 1.16
C TYR A 97 -5.50 4.50 1.42
N ILE A 98 -5.12 4.47 2.68
CA ILE A 98 -3.79 4.06 3.12
C ILE A 98 -3.92 2.78 3.91
N ALA A 99 -3.08 1.80 3.60
CA ALA A 99 -3.00 0.55 4.35
C ALA A 99 -1.69 0.50 5.13
N ASN A 100 -1.72 0.76 6.43
CA ASN A 100 -0.60 0.59 7.33
C ASN A 100 -0.41 -0.90 7.62
N MET A 101 0.60 -1.51 7.01
CA MET A 101 0.89 -2.94 7.06
C MET A 101 2.00 -3.24 8.06
N MET A 102 1.70 -3.91 9.16
CA MET A 102 2.67 -4.29 10.19
C MET A 102 3.48 -5.50 9.73
N CYS A 103 4.47 -5.29 8.86
CA CYS A 103 5.26 -6.38 8.26
C CYS A 103 6.77 -6.26 8.52
N GLN A 104 7.23 -5.23 9.24
CA GLN A 104 8.65 -4.99 9.47
C GLN A 104 8.99 -5.06 10.96
N ILE A 105 10.15 -5.67 11.28
CA ILE A 105 10.71 -5.69 12.64
C ILE A 105 12.09 -5.04 12.63
N GLY A 106 12.20 -3.86 13.24
CA GLY A 106 13.47 -3.16 13.36
C GLY A 106 13.96 -2.53 12.06
N PHE A 107 15.21 -2.10 12.06
CA PHE A 107 15.85 -1.41 10.94
C PHE A 107 17.12 -2.15 10.53
N ASN A 108 17.46 -2.07 9.24
CA ASN A 108 18.78 -2.49 8.78
C ASN A 108 19.84 -1.53 9.32
N SER A 109 20.91 -2.08 9.86
CA SER A 109 22.12 -1.34 10.15
C SER A 109 23.26 -1.84 9.26
N LYS A 110 24.37 -1.09 9.19
CA LYS A 110 25.57 -1.51 8.45
C LYS A 110 26.12 -2.85 8.95
N THR A 111 25.85 -3.18 10.20
CA THR A 111 26.29 -4.41 10.88
C THR A 111 25.24 -5.51 10.90
N ASN A 112 23.96 -5.17 10.70
CA ASN A 112 22.88 -6.13 10.71
C ASN A 112 22.19 -6.18 9.34
N ARG A 113 22.55 -7.19 8.52
CA ARG A 113 21.98 -7.44 7.20
C ARG A 113 20.75 -8.37 7.25
N ASN A 114 20.16 -8.56 8.42
CA ASN A 114 18.98 -9.41 8.55
C ASN A 114 17.80 -8.80 7.79
N ARG A 115 17.02 -9.67 7.17
CA ARG A 115 15.75 -9.28 6.57
C ARG A 115 14.83 -8.78 7.68
N ASN A 116 14.51 -7.51 7.64
CA ASN A 116 13.57 -6.93 8.61
C ASN A 116 12.11 -7.12 8.19
N ILE A 117 11.88 -7.56 6.95
CA ILE A 117 10.56 -7.87 6.43
C ILE A 117 10.10 -9.28 6.81
N ASN A 118 8.87 -9.40 7.28
CA ASN A 118 8.21 -10.67 7.51
C ASN A 118 7.20 -10.92 6.38
N TYR A 119 7.49 -11.86 5.50
CA TYR A 119 6.67 -12.16 4.34
C TYR A 119 5.32 -12.78 4.70
N ALA A 120 5.24 -13.59 5.75
CA ALA A 120 3.96 -14.13 6.21
C ALA A 120 3.04 -13.01 6.71
N ALA A 121 3.59 -12.05 7.44
CA ALA A 121 2.87 -10.86 7.86
C ALA A 121 2.46 -10.00 6.67
N MET A 122 3.32 -9.86 5.65
CA MET A 122 2.99 -9.14 4.42
C MET A 122 1.83 -9.83 3.69
N ALA A 123 1.88 -11.15 3.50
CA ALA A 123 0.79 -11.90 2.86
C ALA A 123 -0.53 -11.74 3.62
N ALA A 124 -0.51 -11.80 4.97
CA ALA A 124 -1.70 -11.57 5.78
C ALA A 124 -2.27 -10.15 5.58
N CYS A 125 -1.41 -9.13 5.51
CA CYS A 125 -1.84 -7.76 5.24
C CYS A 125 -2.42 -7.60 3.83
N LEU A 126 -1.77 -8.18 2.81
CA LEU A 126 -2.26 -8.13 1.43
C LEU A 126 -3.62 -8.81 1.28
N ASN A 127 -3.82 -9.98 1.92
CA ASN A 127 -5.11 -10.64 1.96
C ASN A 127 -6.20 -9.77 2.61
N LYS A 128 -5.85 -9.02 3.66
CA LYS A 128 -6.78 -8.10 4.30
C LYS A 128 -7.13 -6.91 3.40
N ILE A 129 -6.15 -6.40 2.64
CA ILE A 129 -6.38 -5.36 1.61
C ILE A 129 -7.31 -5.90 0.54
N ASN A 130 -7.07 -7.11 0.03
CA ASN A 130 -7.91 -7.74 -0.98
C ASN A 130 -9.35 -7.91 -0.48
N HIS A 131 -9.53 -8.41 0.75
CA HIS A 131 -10.84 -8.53 1.37
C HIS A 131 -11.54 -7.17 1.53
N PHE A 132 -10.80 -6.14 1.95
CA PHE A 132 -11.33 -4.78 2.08
C PHE A 132 -11.81 -4.24 0.73
N ILE A 133 -11.01 -4.35 -0.32
CA ILE A 133 -11.39 -3.87 -1.66
C ILE A 133 -12.66 -4.57 -2.14
N ASN A 134 -12.74 -5.89 -1.99
CA ASN A 134 -13.89 -6.66 -2.46
C ASN A 134 -15.19 -6.37 -1.71
N ASN A 135 -15.11 -5.90 -0.45
CA ASN A 135 -16.30 -5.72 0.39
C ASN A 135 -16.67 -4.26 0.67
N HIS A 136 -15.72 -3.33 0.54
CA HIS A 136 -15.92 -1.94 0.95
C HIS A 136 -15.70 -0.91 -0.17
N VAL A 137 -15.07 -1.31 -1.27
CA VAL A 137 -14.98 -0.45 -2.45
C VAL A 137 -16.15 -0.81 -3.38
N PRO A 138 -16.95 0.17 -3.83
CA PRO A 138 -18.05 -0.09 -4.74
C PRO A 138 -17.56 -0.82 -6.01
N LYS A 139 -18.30 -1.82 -6.45
CA LYS A 139 -17.92 -2.64 -7.63
C LYS A 139 -17.85 -1.83 -8.93
N GLU A 140 -18.59 -0.74 -8.98
CA GLU A 140 -18.61 0.21 -10.09
C GLU A 140 -17.35 1.12 -10.07
N SER A 141 -16.69 1.21 -8.92
CA SER A 141 -15.43 1.94 -8.75
C SER A 141 -14.29 0.96 -8.85
N ALA A 142 -13.53 1.01 -9.94
CA ALA A 142 -12.25 0.32 -9.97
C ALA A 142 -11.38 0.78 -8.77
N CYS A 143 -10.53 -0.09 -8.25
CA CYS A 143 -9.55 0.28 -7.25
C CYS A 143 -8.16 -0.10 -7.76
N GLU A 144 -7.26 0.87 -7.76
CA GLU A 144 -5.86 0.61 -8.06
C GLU A 144 -5.03 0.57 -6.78
N ILE A 145 -4.11 -0.38 -6.72
CA ILE A 145 -3.07 -0.39 -5.70
C ILE A 145 -1.85 0.30 -6.29
N ARG A 146 -1.43 1.39 -5.67
CA ARG A 146 -0.23 2.13 -6.04
C ARG A 146 0.83 1.93 -4.98
N THR A 147 1.94 1.30 -5.33
CA THR A 147 3.01 1.01 -4.38
C THR A 147 4.34 1.57 -4.89
N HIS A 148 5.15 2.02 -3.96
CA HIS A 148 6.46 2.58 -4.26
C HIS A 148 7.46 1.45 -4.55
N LYS A 149 8.29 1.60 -5.59
CA LYS A 149 9.34 0.61 -5.93
C LYS A 149 10.29 0.28 -4.77
N TYR A 150 10.47 1.21 -3.83
CA TYR A 150 11.26 0.99 -2.62
C TYR A 150 10.55 0.15 -1.56
N LEU A 151 9.23 -0.06 -1.67
CA LEU A 151 8.55 -1.05 -0.86
C LEU A 151 9.27 -2.40 -0.94
N VAL A 152 9.91 -2.64 -2.07
CA VAL A 152 10.56 -3.89 -2.42
C VAL A 152 12.05 -3.89 -2.10
N ASN A 153 12.75 -2.78 -2.32
CA ASN A 153 14.22 -2.78 -2.29
C ASN A 153 14.82 -2.30 -0.96
N TYR A 154 14.16 -1.36 -0.27
CA TYR A 154 14.77 -0.64 0.85
C TYR A 154 14.82 -1.43 2.17
N ILE A 155 13.92 -2.38 2.37
CA ILE A 155 13.79 -3.14 3.61
C ILE A 155 14.41 -4.54 3.52
N GLY A 156 15.25 -4.78 2.51
CA GLY A 156 15.88 -6.08 2.28
C GLY A 156 14.90 -7.15 1.79
N ALA A 157 13.78 -6.76 1.20
CA ALA A 157 12.85 -7.67 0.58
C ALA A 157 13.37 -8.14 -0.79
N ASP A 158 13.09 -9.39 -1.15
CA ASP A 158 13.29 -9.89 -2.50
C ASP A 158 12.15 -9.39 -3.39
N SER A 159 12.49 -8.59 -4.41
CA SER A 159 11.50 -7.97 -5.30
C SER A 159 10.65 -8.98 -6.06
N ARG A 160 11.24 -10.11 -6.45
CA ARG A 160 10.54 -11.16 -7.18
C ARG A 160 9.50 -11.83 -6.29
N PHE A 161 9.86 -12.06 -5.01
CA PHE A 161 8.95 -12.68 -4.06
C PHE A 161 7.78 -11.76 -3.70
N VAL A 162 8.04 -10.46 -3.56
CA VAL A 162 6.96 -9.47 -3.32
C VAL A 162 6.05 -9.34 -4.54
N ALA A 163 6.60 -9.30 -5.75
CA ALA A 163 5.79 -9.31 -6.97
C ALA A 163 4.90 -10.56 -7.05
N TYR A 164 5.47 -11.74 -6.75
CA TYR A 164 4.71 -12.99 -6.70
C TYR A 164 3.57 -12.93 -5.68
N LEU A 165 3.82 -12.43 -4.46
CA LEU A 165 2.77 -12.28 -3.44
C LEU A 165 1.65 -11.35 -3.89
N LEU A 166 1.99 -10.26 -4.59
CA LEU A 166 1.00 -9.33 -5.14
C LEU A 166 0.17 -10.01 -6.24
N GLU A 167 0.82 -10.69 -7.17
CA GLU A 167 0.16 -11.42 -8.24
C GLU A 167 -0.77 -12.51 -7.71
N ASP A 168 -0.29 -13.31 -6.75
CA ASP A 168 -1.08 -14.38 -6.14
C ASP A 168 -2.29 -13.84 -5.37
N THR A 169 -2.08 -12.80 -4.57
CA THR A 169 -3.15 -12.22 -3.74
C THR A 169 -4.27 -11.59 -4.58
N PHE A 170 -3.92 -10.92 -5.68
CA PHE A 170 -4.87 -10.15 -6.49
C PHE A 170 -5.26 -10.81 -7.80
N ASN A 171 -4.92 -12.07 -8.02
CA ASN A 171 -5.16 -12.80 -9.28
C ASN A 171 -6.64 -12.94 -9.66
N SER A 172 -7.54 -12.99 -8.69
CA SER A 172 -8.97 -13.19 -8.88
C SER A 172 -9.80 -11.91 -8.80
N THR A 173 -9.18 -10.75 -8.62
CA THR A 173 -9.86 -9.47 -8.39
C THR A 173 -9.73 -8.53 -9.57
N ASN A 174 -10.61 -7.54 -9.67
CA ASN A 174 -10.49 -6.44 -10.65
C ASN A 174 -9.54 -5.33 -10.17
N VAL A 175 -8.47 -5.73 -9.48
CA VAL A 175 -7.47 -4.82 -8.94
C VAL A 175 -6.27 -4.80 -9.86
N VAL A 176 -5.79 -3.63 -10.19
CA VAL A 176 -4.51 -3.41 -10.89
C VAL A 176 -3.50 -2.91 -9.87
N VAL A 177 -2.33 -3.53 -9.83
CA VAL A 177 -1.23 -3.14 -8.97
C VAL A 177 -0.18 -2.43 -9.81
N HIS A 178 0.13 -1.20 -9.46
CA HIS A 178 1.19 -0.43 -10.09
C HIS A 178 2.39 -0.31 -9.14
N LEU A 179 3.55 -0.68 -9.62
CA LEU A 179 4.84 -0.48 -8.97
C LEU A 179 5.48 0.78 -9.57
N ASN A 180 5.47 1.86 -8.82
CA ASN A 180 5.98 3.17 -9.23
C ASN A 180 7.43 3.39 -8.78
#